data_5bc96d332cd290087b2c3a9c605d482c
#
_entry.id   5bc96d332cd290087b2c3a9c605d482c
#
_cell.length_a   1.000
_cell.length_b   1.000
_cell.length_c   1.000
_cell.angle_alpha   90.00
_cell.angle_beta   90.00
_cell.angle_gamma   90.00
#
_symmetry.space_group_name_H-M   'P 1'
#
loop_
_entity.id
_entity.type
_entity.pdbx_description
1 polymer ?
#
loop_
_entity_poly.entity_id
_entity_poly.type
_entity_poly.pdbx_seq_one_letter_code
_entity_poly.pdbx_strand_id
1 'polypeptide(L)'
;MRYLLFVSHGTLASGMTQALGMLVGEREDVRQVAFQDGMALPAFKEEVEKVLAPMTAEDEIIVLADLVSGSPLTTTMAAISEKLGLANVRAIGGMNLPMAVTAVEEEDSPLDDTVSAMMTCAAEQVKQFSTDADSEDEI
;
A
#
# COMPACT_ATOMS: atom_id res chain seq x y z
N MET A 1 7.06 -8.87 11.86
CA MET A 1 5.72 -8.61 11.29
C MET A 1 5.86 -8.00 9.91
N ARG A 2 4.88 -8.16 9.06
CA ARG A 2 4.84 -7.49 7.75
C ARG A 2 3.71 -6.48 7.75
N TYR A 3 4.01 -5.22 7.47
CA TYR A 3 3.03 -4.15 7.40
C TYR A 3 2.71 -3.80 5.95
N LEU A 4 1.46 -3.47 5.70
CA LEU A 4 1.00 -2.88 4.45
C LEU A 4 0.64 -1.42 4.75
N LEU A 5 1.37 -0.49 4.14
CA LEU A 5 1.21 0.94 4.40
C LEU A 5 0.73 1.66 3.14
N PHE A 6 -0.49 2.19 3.19
CA PHE A 6 -1.03 3.01 2.10
C PHE A 6 -0.66 4.47 2.33
N VAL A 7 -0.17 5.14 1.30
CA VAL A 7 0.08 6.58 1.32
C VAL A 7 -0.50 7.20 0.05
N SER A 8 -1.10 8.37 0.17
CA SER A 8 -1.77 8.98 -0.98
C SER A 8 -1.95 10.47 -0.84
N HIS A 9 -2.29 11.10 -1.96
CA HIS A 9 -2.91 12.41 -1.96
C HIS A 9 -4.36 12.27 -1.49
N GLY A 10 -4.87 13.26 -0.76
CA GLY A 10 -6.25 13.29 -0.30
C GLY A 10 -6.61 12.06 0.54
N THR A 11 -7.84 11.61 0.44
CA THR A 11 -8.39 10.52 1.25
C THR A 11 -8.27 9.13 0.61
N LEU A 12 -7.51 9.01 -0.46
CA LEU A 12 -7.45 7.75 -1.20
C LEU A 12 -6.87 6.60 -0.35
N ALA A 13 -5.82 6.87 0.43
CA ALA A 13 -5.24 5.86 1.32
C ALA A 13 -6.25 5.37 2.36
N SER A 14 -7.02 6.27 2.93
CA SER A 14 -8.09 5.93 3.87
C SER A 14 -9.16 5.08 3.20
N GLY A 15 -9.57 5.46 1.98
CA GLY A 15 -10.55 4.70 1.22
C GLY A 15 -10.05 3.31 0.85
N MET A 16 -8.78 3.18 0.48
CA MET A 16 -8.16 1.89 0.21
C MET A 16 -8.20 0.98 1.44
N THR A 17 -7.88 1.54 2.61
CA THR A 17 -7.93 0.79 3.86
C THR A 17 -9.34 0.28 4.15
N GLN A 18 -10.35 1.14 3.97
CA GLN A 18 -11.73 0.75 4.19
C GLN A 18 -12.18 -0.33 3.20
N ALA A 19 -11.88 -0.14 1.92
CA ALA A 19 -12.27 -1.10 0.88
C ALA A 19 -11.61 -2.46 1.11
N LEU A 20 -10.32 -2.46 1.46
CA LEU A 20 -9.61 -3.70 1.76
C LEU A 20 -10.25 -4.41 2.97
N GLY A 21 -10.61 -3.65 4.00
CA GLY A 21 -11.26 -4.20 5.19
C GLY A 21 -12.58 -4.91 4.89
N MET A 22 -13.31 -4.45 3.89
CA MET A 22 -14.56 -5.11 3.45
C MET A 22 -14.29 -6.49 2.86
N LEU A 23 -13.12 -6.70 2.29
CA LEU A 23 -12.77 -7.94 1.57
C LEU A 23 -12.01 -8.94 2.42
N VAL A 24 -11.11 -8.46 3.30
CA VAL A 24 -10.22 -9.32 4.09
C VAL A 24 -10.38 -9.12 5.60
N GLY A 25 -11.28 -8.25 6.03
CA GLY A 25 -11.45 -7.90 7.44
C GLY A 25 -10.48 -6.81 7.89
N GLU A 26 -10.73 -6.26 9.06
CA GLU A 26 -9.84 -5.27 9.66
C GLU A 26 -8.56 -5.95 10.15
N ARG A 27 -7.41 -5.29 9.93
CA ARG A 27 -6.11 -5.85 10.26
C ARG A 27 -5.23 -4.79 10.90
N GLU A 28 -4.54 -5.16 11.95
CA GLU A 28 -3.59 -4.27 12.65
C GLU A 28 -2.33 -4.01 11.83
N ASP A 29 -1.98 -4.90 10.92
CA ASP A 29 -0.81 -4.77 10.05
C ASP A 29 -1.07 -3.88 8.83
N VAL A 30 -2.29 -3.40 8.64
CA VAL A 30 -2.64 -2.45 7.58
C VAL A 30 -2.70 -1.04 8.18
N ARG A 31 -1.90 -0.14 7.61
CA ARG A 31 -1.78 1.25 8.08
C ARG A 31 -1.95 2.19 6.90
N GLN A 32 -2.26 3.45 7.19
CA GLN A 32 -2.44 4.45 6.13
C GLN A 32 -2.06 5.84 6.62
N VAL A 33 -1.56 6.64 5.69
CA VAL A 33 -1.32 8.08 5.92
C VAL A 33 -1.76 8.83 4.67
N ALA A 34 -2.58 9.84 4.84
CA ALA A 34 -3.09 10.66 3.74
C ALA A 34 -2.43 12.03 3.75
N PHE A 35 -1.93 12.46 2.58
CA PHE A 35 -1.43 13.81 2.40
C PHE A 35 -2.60 14.71 2.01
N GLN A 36 -3.15 15.40 3.00
CA GLN A 36 -4.37 16.18 2.82
C GLN A 36 -4.09 17.49 2.09
N ASP A 37 -5.10 17.98 1.39
CA ASP A 37 -5.02 19.27 0.71
C ASP A 37 -4.70 20.37 1.73
N GLY A 38 -3.71 21.20 1.40
CA GLY A 38 -3.27 22.27 2.29
C GLY A 38 -2.32 21.84 3.41
N MET A 39 -2.05 20.56 3.54
CA MET A 39 -1.11 20.06 4.54
C MET A 39 0.33 20.38 4.14
N ALA A 40 1.12 20.88 5.08
CA ALA A 40 2.55 21.10 4.85
C ALA A 40 3.30 19.76 4.91
N LEU A 41 4.38 19.64 4.10
CA LEU A 41 5.18 18.41 4.10
C LEU A 41 5.73 18.02 5.47
N PRO A 42 6.21 18.96 6.32
CA PRO A 42 6.63 18.58 7.67
C PRO A 42 5.53 17.96 8.51
N ALA A 43 4.29 18.41 8.34
CA ALA A 43 3.14 17.85 9.06
C ALA A 43 2.84 16.44 8.56
N PHE A 44 2.92 16.21 7.26
CA PHE A 44 2.75 14.87 6.68
C PHE A 44 3.84 13.93 7.20
N LYS A 45 5.09 14.39 7.23
CA LYS A 45 6.22 13.60 7.75
C LYS A 45 5.97 13.18 9.20
N GLU A 46 5.45 14.07 10.03
CA GLU A 46 5.09 13.75 11.41
C GLU A 46 4.06 12.63 11.49
N GLU A 47 3.03 12.68 10.63
CA GLU A 47 2.02 11.64 10.59
C GLU A 47 2.62 10.29 10.16
N VAL A 48 3.52 10.30 9.19
CA VAL A 48 4.26 9.09 8.78
C VAL A 48 5.06 8.54 9.96
N GLU A 49 5.79 9.41 10.66
CA GLU A 49 6.62 8.99 11.80
C GLU A 49 5.79 8.37 12.93
N LYS A 50 4.60 8.88 13.17
CA LYS A 50 3.68 8.29 14.15
C LYS A 50 3.27 6.86 13.77
N VAL A 51 3.01 6.63 12.49
CA VAL A 51 2.65 5.31 12.00
C VAL A 51 3.84 4.35 12.09
N LEU A 52 5.05 4.85 11.84
CA LEU A 52 6.27 4.04 11.91
C LEU A 52 6.71 3.74 13.34
N ALA A 53 6.18 4.45 14.34
CA ALA A 53 6.67 4.36 15.72
C ALA A 53 6.78 2.92 16.26
N PRO A 54 5.79 2.02 16.04
CA PRO A 54 5.90 0.65 16.55
C PRO A 54 6.75 -0.29 15.68
N MET A 55 7.19 0.16 14.51
CA MET A 55 7.89 -0.71 13.56
C MET A 55 9.39 -0.75 13.84
N THR A 56 10.03 -1.87 13.52
CA THR A 56 11.46 -2.07 13.70
C THR A 56 12.12 -2.43 12.36
N ALA A 57 13.45 -2.38 12.35
CA ALA A 57 14.23 -2.72 11.15
C ALA A 57 14.08 -4.18 10.71
N GLU A 58 13.63 -5.05 11.62
CA GLU A 58 13.38 -6.46 11.31
C GLU A 58 12.00 -6.71 10.69
N ASP A 59 11.09 -5.74 10.79
CA ASP A 59 9.79 -5.84 10.16
C ASP A 59 9.91 -5.61 8.66
N GLU A 60 8.99 -6.22 7.91
CA GLU A 60 8.85 -5.97 6.48
C GLU A 60 7.76 -4.93 6.29
N ILE A 61 7.96 -4.02 5.33
CA ILE A 61 6.99 -2.98 5.01
C ILE A 61 6.77 -2.95 3.51
N ILE A 62 5.53 -3.11 3.08
CA ILE A 62 5.13 -2.89 1.70
C ILE A 62 4.37 -1.57 1.66
N VAL A 63 4.92 -0.57 0.97
CA VAL A 63 4.31 0.74 0.82
C VAL A 63 3.58 0.79 -0.50
N LEU A 64 2.29 1.10 -0.47
CA LEU A 64 1.48 1.29 -1.66
C LEU A 64 1.09 2.75 -1.77
N ALA A 65 1.44 3.37 -2.88
CA ALA A 65 1.13 4.77 -3.14
C ALA A 65 0.23 4.92 -4.36
N ASP A 66 -0.50 6.02 -4.41
CA ASP A 66 -1.30 6.37 -5.58
C ASP A 66 -0.42 6.67 -6.79
N LEU A 67 0.69 7.39 -6.59
CA LEU A 67 1.64 7.74 -7.63
C LEU A 67 3.04 7.30 -7.24
N VAL A 68 3.81 6.80 -8.20
CA VAL A 68 5.20 6.40 -7.95
C VAL A 68 6.11 7.62 -7.73
N SER A 69 5.77 8.75 -8.32
CA SER A 69 6.49 10.00 -8.13
C SER A 69 5.55 11.04 -7.54
N GLY A 70 5.79 11.45 -6.33
CA GLY A 70 4.95 12.42 -5.65
C GLY A 70 5.35 12.52 -4.20
N SER A 71 4.95 13.61 -3.57
CA SER A 71 5.33 13.91 -2.20
C SER A 71 4.93 12.83 -1.17
N PRO A 72 3.74 12.22 -1.28
CA PRO A 72 3.38 11.18 -0.31
C PRO A 72 4.38 10.02 -0.28
N LEU A 73 4.73 9.47 -1.42
CA LEU A 73 5.66 8.34 -1.45
C LEU A 73 7.09 8.77 -1.13
N THR A 74 7.56 9.84 -1.72
CA THR A 74 8.94 10.31 -1.53
C THR A 74 9.21 10.64 -0.06
N THR A 75 8.30 11.35 0.58
CA THR A 75 8.44 11.73 1.99
C THR A 75 8.37 10.49 2.89
N THR A 76 7.46 9.57 2.60
CA THR A 76 7.33 8.32 3.36
C THR A 76 8.61 7.49 3.27
N MET A 77 9.15 7.33 2.06
CA MET A 77 10.36 6.54 1.88
C MET A 77 11.58 7.16 2.57
N ALA A 78 11.68 8.50 2.55
CA ALA A 78 12.74 9.20 3.28
C ALA A 78 12.62 8.96 4.79
N ALA A 79 11.42 9.03 5.35
CA ALA A 79 11.18 8.79 6.77
C ALA A 79 11.51 7.35 7.17
N ILE A 80 11.12 6.38 6.35
CA ILE A 80 11.43 4.97 6.60
C ILE A 80 12.94 4.75 6.56
N SER A 81 13.62 5.32 5.55
CA SER A 81 15.06 5.19 5.41
C SER A 81 15.80 5.72 6.62
N GLU A 82 15.39 6.88 7.14
CA GLU A 82 16.01 7.50 8.32
C GLU A 82 15.85 6.65 9.57
N LYS A 83 14.66 6.08 9.76
CA LYS A 83 14.33 5.38 11.01
C LYS A 83 14.72 3.90 10.98
N LEU A 84 14.44 3.21 9.87
CA LEU A 84 14.50 1.75 9.81
C LEU A 84 15.47 1.21 8.78
N GLY A 85 15.88 2.02 7.81
CA GLY A 85 16.58 1.54 6.63
C GLY A 85 15.59 0.91 5.65
N LEU A 86 16.06 0.56 4.46
CA LEU A 86 15.21 0.09 3.38
C LEU A 86 15.39 -1.39 3.01
N ALA A 87 16.19 -2.15 3.79
CA ALA A 87 16.51 -3.53 3.46
C ALA A 87 15.25 -4.41 3.29
N ASN A 88 14.27 -4.24 4.16
CA ASN A 88 13.05 -5.03 4.18
C ASN A 88 11.81 -4.21 3.75
N VAL A 89 12.03 -3.20 2.90
CA VAL A 89 10.97 -2.29 2.46
C VAL A 89 10.84 -2.37 0.95
N ARG A 90 9.60 -2.46 0.47
CA ARG A 90 9.28 -2.41 -0.96
C ARG A 90 8.19 -1.38 -1.15
N ALA A 91 8.26 -0.62 -2.24
CA ALA A 91 7.31 0.45 -2.53
C ALA A 91 6.77 0.30 -3.95
N ILE A 92 5.46 0.45 -4.11
CA ILE A 92 4.79 0.33 -5.40
C ILE A 92 3.88 1.55 -5.58
N GLY A 93 4.00 2.22 -6.73
CA GLY A 93 3.07 3.28 -7.13
C GLY A 93 1.93 2.72 -7.98
N GLY A 94 0.92 3.54 -8.22
CA GLY A 94 -0.24 3.10 -9.00
C GLY A 94 -1.09 2.07 -8.29
N MET A 95 -1.20 2.14 -6.99
CA MET A 95 -1.93 1.16 -6.19
C MET A 95 -3.37 0.99 -6.68
N ASN A 96 -3.84 -0.23 -6.60
CA ASN A 96 -5.24 -0.55 -6.83
C ASN A 96 -5.69 -1.61 -5.82
N LEU A 97 -6.98 -1.85 -5.74
CA LEU A 97 -7.52 -2.77 -4.73
C LEU A 97 -7.08 -4.22 -4.94
N PRO A 98 -7.05 -4.76 -6.17
CA PRO A 98 -6.55 -6.13 -6.38
C PRO A 98 -5.11 -6.31 -5.89
N MET A 99 -4.25 -5.32 -6.06
CA MET A 99 -2.89 -5.32 -5.54
C MET A 99 -2.88 -5.49 -4.02
N ALA A 100 -3.72 -4.74 -3.32
CA ALA A 100 -3.80 -4.78 -1.87
C ALA A 100 -4.34 -6.12 -1.36
N VAL A 101 -5.36 -6.65 -2.01
CA VAL A 101 -5.90 -7.98 -1.66
C VAL A 101 -4.83 -9.05 -1.81
N THR A 102 -4.06 -8.99 -2.90
CA THR A 102 -2.97 -9.95 -3.14
C THR A 102 -1.91 -9.88 -2.04
N ALA A 103 -1.59 -8.67 -1.56
CA ALA A 103 -0.63 -8.51 -0.46
C ALA A 103 -1.05 -9.30 0.77
N VAL A 104 -2.34 -9.30 1.08
CA VAL A 104 -2.87 -10.05 2.22
C VAL A 104 -2.88 -11.56 1.94
N GLU A 105 -3.32 -11.95 0.75
CA GLU A 105 -3.38 -13.37 0.37
C GLU A 105 -2.01 -14.03 0.37
N GLU A 106 -0.98 -13.29 -0.02
CA GLU A 106 0.39 -13.76 -0.13
C GLU A 106 1.26 -13.38 1.09
N GLU A 107 0.65 -13.13 2.23
CA GLU A 107 1.37 -12.63 3.41
C GLU A 107 2.45 -13.58 3.93
N ASP A 108 2.32 -14.87 3.66
CA ASP A 108 3.28 -15.87 4.12
C ASP A 108 4.37 -16.17 3.08
N SER A 109 4.30 -15.59 1.89
CA SER A 109 5.31 -15.76 0.86
C SER A 109 6.53 -14.87 1.13
N PRO A 110 7.71 -15.19 0.58
CA PRO A 110 8.84 -14.29 0.65
C PRO A 110 8.49 -12.90 0.09
N LEU A 111 9.06 -11.86 0.67
CA LEU A 111 8.68 -10.48 0.37
C LEU A 111 8.66 -10.16 -1.13
N ASP A 112 9.73 -10.50 -1.85
CA ASP A 112 9.80 -10.21 -3.29
C ASP A 112 8.82 -11.03 -4.12
N ASP A 113 8.49 -12.24 -3.67
CA ASP A 113 7.47 -13.07 -4.34
C ASP A 113 6.08 -12.44 -4.16
N THR A 114 5.78 -11.94 -2.95
CA THR A 114 4.54 -11.23 -2.69
C THR A 114 4.41 -10.00 -3.58
N VAL A 115 5.47 -9.19 -3.67
CA VAL A 115 5.48 -7.98 -4.51
C VAL A 115 5.26 -8.34 -5.98
N SER A 116 5.91 -9.39 -6.45
CA SER A 116 5.75 -9.86 -7.84
C SER A 116 4.30 -10.27 -8.13
N ALA A 117 3.69 -11.03 -7.23
CA ALA A 117 2.29 -11.44 -7.33
C ALA A 117 1.35 -10.23 -7.32
N MET A 118 1.62 -9.25 -6.46
CA MET A 118 0.85 -8.01 -6.37
C MET A 118 0.86 -7.26 -7.69
N MET A 119 2.03 -7.08 -8.28
CA MET A 119 2.16 -6.34 -9.54
C MET A 119 1.49 -7.06 -10.69
N THR A 120 1.62 -8.37 -10.76
CA THR A 120 0.97 -9.19 -11.79
C THR A 120 -0.55 -9.10 -11.68
N CYS A 121 -1.09 -9.30 -10.49
CA CYS A 121 -2.53 -9.24 -10.26
C CYS A 121 -3.09 -7.85 -10.54
N ALA A 122 -2.39 -6.81 -10.11
CA ALA A 122 -2.82 -5.43 -10.35
C ALA A 122 -2.95 -5.13 -11.84
N ALA A 123 -1.97 -5.55 -12.64
CA ALA A 123 -1.96 -5.33 -14.08
C ALA A 123 -3.08 -6.12 -14.78
N GLU A 124 -3.27 -7.35 -14.38
CA GLU A 124 -4.30 -8.21 -14.97
C GLU A 124 -5.72 -7.71 -14.72
N GLN A 125 -5.94 -7.03 -13.61
CA GLN A 125 -7.26 -6.51 -13.24
C GLN A 125 -7.58 -5.17 -13.92
N VAL A 126 -6.60 -4.53 -14.54
CA VAL A 126 -6.84 -3.31 -15.33
C VAL A 126 -7.28 -3.73 -16.72
N LYS A 127 -8.58 -3.90 -16.90
CA LYS A 127 -9.15 -4.40 -18.16
C LYS A 127 -10.58 -3.90 -18.33
N GLN A 128 -11.04 -3.88 -19.58
CA GLN A 128 -12.39 -3.50 -19.88
C GLN A 128 -13.35 -4.59 -19.39
N PHE A 129 -14.43 -4.18 -18.74
CA PHE A 129 -15.48 -5.12 -18.34
C PHE A 129 -16.17 -5.67 -19.60
N SER A 130 -16.26 -7.00 -19.68
CA SER A 130 -16.94 -7.68 -20.79
C SER A 130 -18.37 -8.01 -20.37
N THR A 131 -19.31 -7.74 -21.28
CA THR A 131 -20.72 -8.09 -21.09
C THR A 131 -21.08 -9.40 -21.81
N ASP A 132 -20.09 -10.07 -22.39
CA ASP A 132 -20.30 -11.35 -23.06
C ASP A 132 -20.45 -12.49 -22.05
N ALA A 133 -20.95 -13.63 -22.53
CA ALA A 133 -21.12 -14.82 -21.68
C ALA A 133 -19.82 -15.29 -21.05
N ASP A 134 -18.68 -15.00 -21.70
CA ASP A 134 -17.36 -15.38 -21.20
C ASP A 134 -16.91 -14.58 -19.98
N SER A 135 -17.61 -13.51 -19.64
CA SER A 135 -17.29 -12.66 -18.48
C SER A 135 -17.81 -13.23 -17.15
N GLU A 136 -18.48 -14.34 -17.17
CA GLU A 136 -19.13 -14.91 -15.99
C GLU A 136 -18.17 -15.32 -14.88
N ASP A 137 -16.90 -15.53 -15.20
CA ASP A 137 -15.88 -15.86 -14.22
C ASP A 137 -15.43 -14.65 -13.41
N GLU A 138 -15.81 -13.48 -13.81
CA GLU A 138 -15.43 -12.24 -13.14
C GLU A 138 -16.37 -11.96 -11.98
N ILE A 139 -15.80 -11.52 -10.92
CA ILE A 139 -16.54 -11.24 -9.69
C ILE A 139 -17.08 -9.84 -9.66
#